data_682b26acf0661aafd45a7c865ab9bac5
#
_entry.id   682b26acf0661aafd45a7c865ab9bac5
#
_cell.length_a   1.000
_cell.length_b   1.000
_cell.length_c   1.000
_cell.angle_alpha   90.00
_cell.angle_beta   90.00
_cell.angle_gamma   90.00
#
_symmetry.space_group_name_H-M   'P 1'
#
loop_
_entity.id
_entity.type
_entity.pdbx_description
1 polymer ?
#
loop_
_entity_poly.entity_id
_entity_poly.type
_entity_poly.pdbx_seq_one_letter_code
_entity_poly.pdbx_strand_id
1 'polypeptide(L)'
;MSLHLQVLNQVFDLQQKINAGKDAASCERNFRRLFSLFEDEGYIIQNPLHEVYSDSRTDCEASVIGSPAARMKICSVLKPIIYQKTAAQLQLVQKAVVMVEKI
;
A
#
# COMPACT_ATOMS: atom_id res chain seq x y z
N MET A 1 -21.25 -3.95 -13.36
CA MET A 1 -21.28 -3.06 -12.18
C MET A 1 -20.06 -2.13 -12.23
N SER A 2 -20.25 -0.87 -11.93
CA SER A 2 -19.16 0.10 -11.95
C SER A 2 -18.12 -0.19 -10.88
N LEU A 3 -16.87 0.26 -11.11
CA LEU A 3 -15.79 0.14 -10.11
C LEU A 3 -16.21 0.77 -8.78
N HIS A 4 -16.80 1.96 -8.81
CA HIS A 4 -17.20 2.65 -7.60
C HIS A 4 -18.22 1.86 -6.77
N LEU A 5 -19.20 1.24 -7.41
CA LEU A 5 -20.18 0.42 -6.70
C LEU A 5 -19.56 -0.84 -6.12
N GLN A 6 -18.65 -1.48 -6.86
CA GLN A 6 -17.96 -2.65 -6.35
C GLN A 6 -17.09 -2.30 -5.14
N VAL A 7 -16.38 -1.18 -5.18
CA VAL A 7 -15.57 -0.70 -4.04
C VAL A 7 -16.47 -0.38 -2.84
N LEU A 8 -17.57 0.36 -3.06
CA LEU A 8 -18.49 0.71 -1.99
C LEU A 8 -19.10 -0.53 -1.31
N ASN A 9 -19.43 -1.55 -2.09
CA ASN A 9 -19.95 -2.80 -1.53
C ASN A 9 -18.92 -3.50 -0.64
N GLN A 10 -17.66 -3.48 -1.03
CA GLN A 10 -16.58 -4.07 -0.21
C GLN A 10 -16.35 -3.26 1.06
N VAL A 11 -16.34 -1.94 0.96
CA VAL A 11 -16.17 -1.05 2.11
C VAL A 11 -17.32 -1.24 3.11
N PHE A 12 -18.54 -1.32 2.61
CA PHE A 12 -19.72 -1.56 3.45
C PHE A 12 -19.61 -2.90 4.20
N ASP A 13 -19.26 -3.96 3.48
CA ASP A 13 -19.11 -5.29 4.08
C ASP A 13 -18.01 -5.32 5.14
N LEU A 14 -16.86 -4.66 4.88
CA LEU A 14 -15.79 -4.50 5.86
C LEU A 14 -16.29 -3.81 7.13
N GLN A 15 -17.06 -2.73 6.98
CA GLN A 15 -17.59 -2.00 8.11
C GLN A 15 -18.53 -2.89 8.94
N GLN A 16 -19.38 -3.69 8.30
CA GLN A 16 -20.26 -4.62 9.00
C GLN A 16 -19.46 -5.68 9.76
N LYS A 17 -18.41 -6.22 9.17
CA LYS A 17 -17.55 -7.21 9.84
C LYS A 17 -16.84 -6.63 11.05
N ILE A 18 -16.30 -5.42 10.92
CA ILE A 18 -15.62 -4.73 12.03
C ILE A 18 -16.61 -4.46 13.17
N ASN A 19 -17.81 -3.95 12.84
CA ASN A 19 -18.85 -3.66 13.83
C ASN A 19 -19.34 -4.93 14.54
N ALA A 20 -19.28 -6.07 13.86
CA ALA A 20 -19.63 -7.37 14.44
C ALA A 20 -18.50 -8.01 15.26
N GLY A 21 -17.36 -7.32 15.41
CA GLY A 21 -16.22 -7.84 16.15
C GLY A 21 -15.43 -8.93 15.45
N LYS A 22 -15.54 -9.03 14.13
CA LYS A 22 -14.76 -10.00 13.36
C LYS A 22 -13.28 -9.64 13.35
N ASP A 23 -12.44 -10.66 13.29
CA ASP A 23 -10.99 -10.50 13.26
C ASP A 23 -10.46 -10.07 11.88
N ALA A 24 -9.16 -9.78 11.82
CA ALA A 24 -8.51 -9.36 10.58
C ALA A 24 -8.59 -10.43 9.49
N ALA A 25 -8.53 -11.72 9.86
CA ALA A 25 -8.59 -12.82 8.92
C ALA A 25 -9.93 -12.84 8.16
N SER A 26 -11.03 -12.49 8.85
CA SER A 26 -12.36 -12.41 8.22
C SER A 26 -12.45 -11.30 7.18
N CYS A 27 -11.60 -10.28 7.27
CA CYS A 27 -11.59 -9.14 6.36
C CYS A 27 -10.62 -9.31 5.18
N GLU A 28 -9.75 -10.32 5.21
CA GLU A 28 -8.71 -10.50 4.20
C GLU A 28 -9.26 -10.63 2.79
N ARG A 29 -10.35 -11.36 2.64
CA ARG A 29 -11.02 -11.55 1.34
C ARG A 29 -11.48 -10.22 0.76
N ASN A 30 -12.00 -9.32 1.60
CA ASN A 30 -12.45 -8.00 1.18
C ASN A 30 -11.27 -7.16 0.67
N PHE A 31 -10.15 -7.16 1.38
CA PHE A 31 -8.96 -6.43 0.97
C PHE A 31 -8.39 -6.98 -0.34
N ARG A 32 -8.32 -8.29 -0.48
CA ARG A 32 -7.86 -8.94 -1.71
C ARG A 32 -8.75 -8.54 -2.90
N ARG A 33 -10.05 -8.52 -2.68
CA ARG A 33 -11.02 -8.12 -3.72
C ARG A 33 -10.83 -6.65 -4.10
N LEU A 34 -10.65 -5.77 -3.12
CA LEU A 34 -10.42 -4.34 -3.35
C LEU A 34 -9.17 -4.10 -4.18
N PHE A 35 -8.04 -4.70 -3.79
CA PHE A 35 -6.80 -4.57 -4.55
C PHE A 35 -6.95 -5.11 -5.97
N SER A 36 -7.61 -6.25 -6.14
CA SER A 36 -7.85 -6.84 -7.45
C SER A 36 -8.65 -5.93 -8.37
N LEU A 37 -9.65 -5.23 -7.85
CA LEU A 37 -10.44 -4.27 -8.62
C LEU A 37 -9.58 -3.15 -9.20
N PHE A 38 -8.63 -2.63 -8.41
CA PHE A 38 -7.72 -1.58 -8.88
C PHE A 38 -6.62 -2.13 -9.78
N GLU A 39 -6.13 -3.33 -9.53
CA GLU A 39 -5.15 -3.99 -10.40
C GLU A 39 -5.73 -4.20 -11.81
N ASP A 40 -7.00 -4.54 -11.92
CA ASP A 40 -7.70 -4.67 -13.19
C ASP A 40 -7.77 -3.33 -13.96
N GLU A 41 -7.67 -2.21 -13.25
CA GLU A 41 -7.61 -0.87 -13.84
C GLU A 41 -6.16 -0.42 -14.16
N GLY A 42 -5.20 -1.31 -13.99
CA GLY A 42 -3.81 -1.05 -14.33
C GLY A 42 -2.93 -0.54 -13.18
N TYR A 43 -3.45 -0.48 -11.96
CA TYR A 43 -2.65 -0.08 -10.81
C TYR A 43 -1.80 -1.24 -10.31
N ILE A 44 -0.56 -0.94 -9.94
CA ILE A 44 0.35 -1.88 -9.29
C ILE A 44 0.69 -1.30 -7.93
N ILE A 45 0.33 -2.00 -6.87
CA ILE A 45 0.46 -1.52 -5.50
C ILE A 45 1.54 -2.36 -4.82
N GLN A 46 2.58 -1.69 -4.32
CA GLN A 46 3.71 -2.35 -3.68
C GLN A 46 3.87 -1.85 -2.25
N ASN A 47 4.03 -2.79 -1.32
CA ASN A 47 4.30 -2.49 0.07
C ASN A 47 5.79 -2.72 0.35
N PRO A 48 6.58 -1.63 0.57
CA PRO A 48 8.02 -1.77 0.78
C PRO A 48 8.40 -2.08 2.22
N LEU A 49 7.48 -2.51 3.06
CA LEU A 49 7.74 -2.82 4.45
C LEU A 49 8.89 -3.84 4.58
N HIS A 50 9.84 -3.57 5.48
CA HIS A 50 11.04 -4.37 5.76
C HIS A 50 12.13 -4.33 4.71
N GLU A 51 11.96 -3.58 3.63
CA GLU A 51 13.01 -3.40 2.62
C GLU A 51 14.10 -2.47 3.12
N VAL A 52 15.29 -2.62 2.59
CA VAL A 52 16.41 -1.72 2.87
C VAL A 52 16.12 -0.36 2.26
N TYR A 53 16.39 0.70 3.03
CA TYR A 53 16.25 2.06 2.56
C TYR A 53 17.62 2.69 2.33
N SER A 54 17.76 3.43 1.22
CA SER A 54 18.88 4.33 0.97
C SER A 54 18.35 5.64 0.38
N ASP A 55 19.12 6.71 0.54
CA ASP A 55 18.75 8.03 0.02
C ASP A 55 18.64 8.06 -1.50
N SER A 56 19.20 7.06 -2.18
CA SER A 56 19.13 6.94 -3.64
C SER A 56 17.78 6.41 -4.14
N ARG A 57 16.92 5.90 -3.26
CA ARG A 57 15.58 5.43 -3.67
C ARG A 57 14.72 6.60 -4.10
N THR A 58 14.14 6.49 -5.28
CA THR A 58 13.27 7.51 -5.86
C THR A 58 11.78 7.20 -5.68
N ASP A 59 11.46 6.03 -5.15
CA ASP A 59 10.09 5.53 -4.98
C ASP A 59 9.54 5.70 -3.57
N CYS A 60 10.33 6.25 -2.65
CA CYS A 60 9.93 6.44 -1.24
C CYS A 60 10.30 7.84 -0.75
N GLU A 61 9.42 8.38 0.09
CA GLU A 61 9.69 9.54 0.93
C GLU A 61 9.78 9.05 2.37
N ALA A 62 10.94 9.25 3.01
CA ALA A 62 11.23 8.64 4.29
C ALA A 62 11.42 9.66 5.39
N SER A 63 10.94 9.33 6.59
CA SER A 63 11.27 10.00 7.84
C SER A 63 12.07 9.02 8.71
N VAL A 64 13.14 9.51 9.31
CA VAL A 64 14.02 8.69 10.14
C VAL A 64 13.54 8.66 11.58
N ILE A 65 13.41 7.46 12.15
CA ILE A 65 13.18 7.26 13.58
C ILE A 65 14.54 7.14 14.25
N GLY A 66 14.79 7.99 15.25
CA GLY A 66 16.07 8.02 15.93
C GLY A 66 17.16 8.73 15.13
N SER A 67 18.40 8.28 15.27
CA SER A 67 19.53 8.87 14.58
C SER A 67 19.73 8.27 13.20
N PRO A 68 20.07 9.09 12.17
CA PRO A 68 20.40 8.57 10.86
C PRO A 68 21.58 7.58 10.94
N ALA A 69 21.55 6.56 10.08
CA ALA A 69 22.57 5.55 10.00
C ALA A 69 22.88 5.21 8.54
N ALA A 70 24.05 4.63 8.29
CA ALA A 70 24.44 4.23 6.94
C ALA A 70 23.55 3.13 6.39
N ARG A 71 23.02 2.26 7.27
CA ARG A 71 22.11 1.17 6.90
C ARG A 71 20.80 1.33 7.65
N MET A 72 19.72 1.46 6.89
CA MET A 72 18.38 1.62 7.42
C MET A 72 17.40 0.70 6.72
N LYS A 73 16.32 0.38 7.41
CA LYS A 73 15.22 -0.39 6.84
C LYS A 73 13.90 0.35 7.03
N ILE A 74 12.96 0.04 6.17
CA ILE A 74 11.60 0.56 6.27
C ILE A 74 10.87 -0.22 7.36
N CYS A 75 10.48 0.49 8.43
CA CYS A 75 9.82 -0.13 9.59
C CYS A 75 8.32 0.16 9.65
N SER A 76 7.84 1.17 8.91
CA SER A 76 6.42 1.49 8.82
C SER A 76 6.11 2.10 7.46
N VAL A 77 4.95 1.76 6.91
CA VAL A 77 4.48 2.27 5.62
C VAL A 77 3.15 2.96 5.83
N LEU A 78 3.12 4.28 5.62
CA LEU A 78 1.91 5.08 5.73
C LEU A 78 1.13 5.11 4.42
N LYS A 79 1.84 5.10 3.29
CA LYS A 79 1.28 5.00 1.94
C LYS A 79 2.14 4.06 1.12
N PRO A 80 1.54 3.17 0.32
CA PRO A 80 2.31 2.25 -0.53
C PRO A 80 2.88 2.95 -1.76
N ILE A 81 3.78 2.27 -2.47
CA ILE A 81 4.21 2.68 -3.80
C ILE A 81 3.10 2.28 -4.77
N ILE A 82 2.67 3.20 -5.62
CA ILE A 82 1.67 2.91 -6.64
C ILE A 82 2.19 3.30 -8.02
N TYR A 83 2.20 2.33 -8.92
CA TYR A 83 2.42 2.54 -10.34
C TYR A 83 1.11 2.40 -11.08
N GLN A 84 1.02 3.02 -12.23
CA GLN A 84 -0.08 2.81 -13.17
C GLN A 84 0.48 2.35 -14.50
N LYS A 85 -0.01 1.22 -14.97
CA LYS A 85 0.37 0.66 -16.27
C LYS A 85 -0.59 1.14 -17.32
N THR A 86 -0.04 1.72 -18.39
CA THR A 86 -0.79 2.07 -19.58
C THR A 86 -0.25 1.25 -20.76
N ALA A 87 -0.90 1.33 -21.94
CA ALA A 87 -0.42 0.64 -23.13
C ALA A 87 1.00 1.05 -23.51
N ALA A 88 1.42 2.27 -23.15
CA ALA A 88 2.69 2.84 -23.54
C ALA A 88 3.80 2.66 -22.49
N GLN A 89 3.48 2.65 -21.19
CA GLN A 89 4.50 2.68 -20.16
C GLN A 89 3.95 2.35 -18.77
N LEU A 90 4.89 2.11 -17.85
CA LEU A 90 4.65 2.02 -16.41
C LEU A 90 5.04 3.36 -15.77
N GLN A 91 4.11 3.99 -15.09
CA GLN A 91 4.33 5.30 -14.48
C GLN A 91 4.18 5.25 -12.97
N LEU A 92 5.14 5.83 -12.25
CA LEU A 92 5.04 6.02 -10.81
C LEU A 92 4.03 7.14 -10.53
N VAL A 93 2.89 6.81 -9.93
CA VAL A 93 1.85 7.80 -9.62
C VAL A 93 1.82 8.19 -8.15
N GLN A 94 2.38 7.38 -7.27
CA GLN A 94 2.52 7.69 -5.86
C GLN A 94 3.78 7.06 -5.28
N LYS A 95 4.63 7.89 -4.67
CA LYS A 95 5.74 7.40 -3.85
C LYS A 95 5.20 6.86 -2.53
N ALA A 96 5.84 5.84 -1.99
CA ALA A 96 5.55 5.41 -0.63
C ALA A 96 5.93 6.52 0.36
N VAL A 97 5.14 6.63 1.41
CA VAL A 97 5.50 7.44 2.58
C VAL A 97 5.81 6.47 3.70
N VAL A 98 7.05 6.49 4.18
CA VAL A 98 7.57 5.46 5.06
C VAL A 98 8.32 6.05 6.24
N MET A 99 8.45 5.25 7.29
CA MET A 99 9.37 5.52 8.39
C MET A 99 10.49 4.49 8.33
N VAL A 100 11.71 4.96 8.55
CA VAL A 100 12.91 4.13 8.47
C VAL A 100 13.68 4.20 9.78
N GLU A 101 14.38 3.12 10.08
CA GLU A 101 15.20 3.04 11.29
C GLU A 101 16.48 2.28 11.00
N LYS A 102 17.46 2.44 11.89
CA LYS A 102 18.73 1.72 11.82
C LYS A 102 18.50 0.21 11.85
N ILE A 103 19.22 -0.47 10.98
CA ILE A 103 19.25 -1.94 10.98
C ILE A 103 20.05 -2.44 12.19
#